data_4b01a715e5e2235b89eb2c24ab954b6b
#
_entry.id   4b01a715e5e2235b89eb2c24ab954b6b
#
_cell.length_a   1.000
_cell.length_b   1.000
_cell.length_c   1.000
_cell.angle_alpha   90.00
_cell.angle_beta   90.00
_cell.angle_gamma   90.00
#
_symmetry.space_group_name_H-M   'P 1'
#
loop_
_entity.id
_entity.type
_entity.pdbx_description
1 polymer ?
#
loop_
_entity_poly.entity_id
_entity_poly.type
_entity_poly.pdbx_seq_one_letter_code
_entity_poly.pdbx_strand_id
1 'polypeptide(L)'
;MKQYTIKTIDHEVYQLNSTTDNEQLTINTAHPKWHVVNKAACSAENRLIKINESGRWTSLKDYNGVYDSNPTQPTKPVEVQLQKLDDLDIDDSLFESMQTGTVVDKFLSTEGGFLPGTNINIAGSPGVGKTTVLLELLSQLHTQGKRALFISAEMNQIDMARYLKRFPRWGQIPMLFLGDYCDHNPKAALESVLEQGWDLVLTDSFTEVNDTVKEESNMSRSKTEKWFLDLMSKHNLGSNKLKKHTTFMTILQLSKGGTFVGSNKLSHMATAMMYIKWEGNENSNRRYMEFVKNRVGQVNKKLYFNLREGINFDEARYTRDLLNDELVAEERKQLE
;
A
#
# COMPACT_ATOMS: atom_id res chain seq x y z
N MET A 1 -11.95 -5.08 -49.96
CA MET A 1 -11.98 -4.59 -48.57
C MET A 1 -10.59 -4.79 -48.00
N LYS A 2 -9.87 -3.70 -47.65
CA LYS A 2 -8.55 -3.80 -47.01
C LYS A 2 -8.72 -3.87 -45.50
N GLN A 3 -7.98 -4.76 -44.88
CA GLN A 3 -7.96 -4.95 -43.43
C GLN A 3 -6.73 -4.26 -42.86
N TYR A 4 -6.94 -3.44 -41.83
CA TYR A 4 -5.88 -2.76 -41.08
C TYR A 4 -5.86 -3.27 -39.63
N THR A 5 -4.68 -3.59 -39.15
CA THR A 5 -4.49 -3.99 -37.76
C THR A 5 -4.03 -2.76 -36.94
N ILE A 6 -4.69 -2.50 -35.86
CA ILE A 6 -4.39 -1.40 -34.97
C ILE A 6 -3.97 -1.98 -33.61
N LYS A 7 -2.86 -1.53 -33.11
CA LYS A 7 -2.37 -1.89 -31.77
C LYS A 7 -2.38 -0.66 -30.90
N THR A 8 -3.01 -0.76 -29.73
CA THR A 8 -3.09 0.34 -28.76
C THR A 8 -1.85 0.40 -27.87
N ILE A 9 -1.75 1.45 -27.06
CA ILE A 9 -0.69 1.62 -26.05
C ILE A 9 -0.70 0.47 -25.05
N ASP A 10 -1.88 -0.06 -24.72
CA ASP A 10 -2.03 -1.18 -23.78
C ASP A 10 -1.96 -2.55 -24.49
N HIS A 11 -1.43 -2.58 -25.72
CA HIS A 11 -1.22 -3.77 -26.52
C HIS A 11 -2.49 -4.50 -27.03
N GLU A 12 -3.64 -3.88 -26.91
CA GLU A 12 -4.85 -4.40 -27.54
C GLU A 12 -4.78 -4.28 -29.08
N VAL A 13 -5.35 -5.23 -29.77
CA VAL A 13 -5.31 -5.31 -31.24
C VAL A 13 -6.73 -5.20 -31.79
N TYR A 14 -6.94 -4.25 -32.68
CA TYR A 14 -8.19 -4.04 -33.39
C TYR A 14 -8.00 -4.29 -34.86
N GLN A 15 -9.06 -4.77 -35.51
CA GLN A 15 -9.11 -4.94 -36.96
C GLN A 15 -10.04 -3.89 -37.53
N LEU A 16 -9.55 -3.11 -38.49
CA LEU A 16 -10.33 -2.14 -39.23
C LEU A 16 -10.49 -2.65 -40.68
N ASN A 17 -11.72 -2.86 -41.10
CA ASN A 17 -12.03 -3.21 -42.47
C ASN A 17 -12.45 -1.95 -43.23
N SER A 18 -11.76 -1.63 -44.31
CA SER A 18 -12.06 -0.47 -45.14
C SER A 18 -12.47 -0.91 -46.55
N THR A 19 -13.46 -0.25 -47.12
CA THR A 19 -13.86 -0.43 -48.51
C THR A 19 -13.03 0.41 -49.47
N THR A 20 -12.22 1.35 -48.96
CA THR A 20 -11.37 2.21 -49.80
C THR A 20 -9.99 1.60 -49.98
N ASP A 21 -9.44 1.76 -51.21
CA ASP A 21 -8.09 1.30 -51.58
C ASP A 21 -6.97 2.21 -51.11
N ASN A 22 -7.25 3.12 -50.19
CA ASN A 22 -6.33 4.18 -49.83
C ASN A 22 -5.21 3.70 -48.89
N GLU A 23 -3.98 3.71 -49.41
CA GLU A 23 -2.81 3.18 -48.67
C GLU A 23 -2.23 4.14 -47.61
N GLN A 24 -2.77 5.35 -47.50
CA GLN A 24 -2.18 6.38 -46.67
C GLN A 24 -3.09 6.85 -45.51
N LEU A 25 -3.36 5.97 -44.57
CA LEU A 25 -3.80 6.41 -43.26
C LEU A 25 -2.58 6.89 -42.52
N THR A 26 -2.34 8.19 -42.47
CA THR A 26 -1.26 8.81 -41.68
C THR A 26 -1.79 9.28 -40.35
N ILE A 27 -0.99 9.13 -39.34
CA ILE A 27 -1.36 9.37 -37.94
C ILE A 27 -0.64 10.61 -37.44
N ASN A 28 -1.37 11.48 -36.76
CA ASN A 28 -0.79 12.63 -36.12
C ASN A 28 -0.04 12.21 -34.84
N THR A 29 1.28 12.08 -34.92
CA THR A 29 2.18 11.73 -33.81
C THR A 29 2.38 12.86 -32.81
N ALA A 30 1.92 14.08 -33.10
CA ALA A 30 2.15 15.25 -32.25
C ALA A 30 1.29 15.27 -30.98
N HIS A 31 0.25 14.45 -30.90
CA HIS A 31 -0.62 14.44 -29.73
C HIS A 31 -0.20 13.32 -28.75
N PRO A 32 0.21 13.66 -27.51
CA PRO A 32 0.79 12.71 -26.57
C PRO A 32 -0.14 11.56 -26.11
N LYS A 33 -1.45 11.70 -26.33
CA LYS A 33 -2.46 10.68 -26.00
C LYS A 33 -2.83 9.78 -27.16
N TRP A 34 -2.20 9.95 -28.31
CA TRP A 34 -2.53 9.18 -29.51
C TRP A 34 -1.45 8.17 -29.83
N HIS A 35 -1.87 7.01 -30.19
CA HIS A 35 -1.01 5.94 -30.64
C HIS A 35 -1.15 5.70 -32.14
N VAL A 36 -0.02 5.46 -32.80
CA VAL A 36 0.05 5.34 -34.24
C VAL A 36 0.35 3.90 -34.64
N VAL A 37 -0.57 3.22 -35.29
CA VAL A 37 -0.33 1.89 -35.86
C VAL A 37 -1.16 1.71 -37.13
N ASN A 38 -0.53 1.22 -38.20
CA ASN A 38 -1.21 0.80 -39.42
C ASN A 38 -2.22 1.81 -39.98
N LYS A 39 -1.80 3.09 -40.10
CA LYS A 39 -2.61 4.14 -40.71
C LYS A 39 -3.88 4.55 -39.95
N ALA A 40 -3.99 4.21 -38.71
CA ALA A 40 -5.09 4.64 -37.83
C ALA A 40 -4.61 5.21 -36.53
N ALA A 41 -5.40 6.03 -35.85
CA ALA A 41 -5.07 6.67 -34.59
C ALA A 41 -6.03 6.20 -33.47
N CYS A 42 -5.46 5.84 -32.34
CA CYS A 42 -6.20 5.49 -31.14
C CYS A 42 -5.88 6.45 -30.01
N SER A 43 -6.81 6.64 -29.09
CA SER A 43 -6.53 7.32 -27.84
C SER A 43 -5.77 6.41 -26.86
N ALA A 44 -5.25 7.02 -25.79
CA ALA A 44 -4.65 6.25 -24.70
C ALA A 44 -5.65 5.33 -23.98
N GLU A 45 -6.96 5.52 -24.18
CA GLU A 45 -8.02 4.69 -23.65
C GLU A 45 -8.38 3.52 -24.59
N ASN A 46 -7.53 3.17 -25.54
CA ASN A 46 -7.72 2.06 -26.48
C ASN A 46 -8.90 2.22 -27.44
N ARG A 47 -9.25 3.43 -27.80
CA ARG A 47 -10.34 3.71 -28.72
C ARG A 47 -9.81 4.28 -30.03
N LEU A 48 -10.23 3.70 -31.13
CA LEU A 48 -10.05 4.31 -32.44
C LEU A 48 -10.94 5.55 -32.51
N ILE A 49 -10.34 6.73 -32.72
CA ILE A 49 -11.10 7.99 -32.73
C ILE A 49 -11.11 8.65 -34.09
N LYS A 50 -10.02 8.53 -34.84
CA LYS A 50 -9.90 9.15 -36.17
C LYS A 50 -9.11 8.28 -37.13
N ILE A 51 -9.45 8.42 -38.39
CA ILE A 51 -8.76 7.81 -39.51
C ILE A 51 -8.31 8.93 -40.43
N ASN A 52 -7.06 8.89 -40.89
CA ASN A 52 -6.55 9.84 -41.88
C ASN A 52 -6.53 9.21 -43.25
N GLU A 53 -7.33 9.74 -44.17
CA GLU A 53 -7.31 9.41 -45.57
C GLU A 53 -6.91 10.62 -46.40
N SER A 54 -5.86 10.48 -47.21
CA SER A 54 -5.41 11.55 -48.08
C SER A 54 -5.18 12.90 -47.39
N GLY A 55 -4.65 12.88 -46.18
CA GLY A 55 -4.39 14.07 -45.39
C GLY A 55 -5.60 14.64 -44.62
N ARG A 56 -6.76 14.01 -44.72
CA ARG A 56 -7.98 14.45 -44.01
C ARG A 56 -8.33 13.50 -42.87
N TRP A 57 -8.45 14.01 -41.68
CA TRP A 57 -8.90 13.25 -40.50
C TRP A 57 -10.42 13.18 -40.45
N THR A 58 -10.94 11.96 -40.51
CA THR A 58 -12.37 11.64 -40.38
C THR A 58 -12.64 10.97 -39.05
N SER A 59 -13.68 11.39 -38.37
CA SER A 59 -14.07 10.74 -37.10
C SER A 59 -14.61 9.33 -37.42
N LEU A 60 -14.44 8.39 -36.48
CA LEU A 60 -14.86 7.01 -36.69
C LEU A 60 -16.34 6.87 -37.06
N LYS A 61 -17.22 7.69 -36.49
CA LYS A 61 -18.65 7.70 -36.78
C LYS A 61 -19.00 8.15 -38.23
N ASP A 62 -18.10 8.94 -38.85
CA ASP A 62 -18.29 9.50 -40.18
C ASP A 62 -17.49 8.71 -41.25
N TYR A 63 -16.82 7.64 -40.82
CA TYR A 63 -15.98 6.82 -41.69
C TYR A 63 -16.78 5.65 -42.28
N ASN A 64 -16.71 5.45 -43.60
CA ASN A 64 -17.45 4.42 -44.30
C ASN A 64 -16.84 3.02 -44.20
N GLY A 65 -15.74 2.85 -43.49
CA GLY A 65 -15.12 1.56 -43.19
C GLY A 65 -15.84 0.81 -42.08
N VAL A 66 -15.65 -0.50 -42.04
CA VAL A 66 -16.13 -1.32 -40.92
C VAL A 66 -15.03 -1.35 -39.85
N TYR A 67 -15.37 -0.92 -38.69
CA TYR A 67 -14.52 -1.00 -37.50
C TYR A 67 -14.96 -2.21 -36.67
N ASP A 68 -14.15 -3.25 -36.69
CA ASP A 68 -14.24 -4.32 -35.71
C ASP A 68 -13.28 -3.98 -34.56
N SER A 69 -13.81 -3.44 -33.47
CA SER A 69 -13.13 -3.66 -32.19
C SER A 69 -13.01 -5.16 -32.05
N ASN A 70 -11.82 -5.67 -31.78
CA ASN A 70 -11.61 -7.08 -31.46
C ASN A 70 -12.87 -7.53 -30.69
N PRO A 71 -13.68 -8.48 -31.19
CA PRO A 71 -14.95 -8.76 -30.56
C PRO A 71 -14.60 -8.87 -29.09
N THR A 72 -15.16 -7.99 -28.32
CA THR A 72 -15.11 -8.13 -26.86
C THR A 72 -15.37 -9.60 -26.72
N GLN A 73 -14.32 -10.39 -26.40
CA GLN A 73 -14.51 -11.84 -26.20
C GLN A 73 -15.80 -11.87 -25.42
N PRO A 74 -16.89 -12.49 -25.96
CA PRO A 74 -18.20 -12.35 -25.39
C PRO A 74 -17.96 -12.52 -23.93
N THR A 75 -18.09 -11.44 -23.16
CA THR A 75 -17.69 -11.43 -21.76
C THR A 75 -18.48 -12.58 -21.25
N LYS A 76 -17.80 -13.73 -21.02
CA LYS A 76 -18.46 -14.92 -20.51
C LYS A 76 -19.27 -14.36 -19.35
N PRO A 77 -20.59 -14.51 -19.32
CA PRO A 77 -21.39 -13.93 -18.27
C PRO A 77 -20.64 -14.23 -16.99
N VAL A 78 -20.21 -13.18 -16.28
CA VAL A 78 -19.46 -13.37 -15.04
C VAL A 78 -20.46 -14.06 -14.11
N GLU A 79 -20.23 -15.34 -13.89
CA GLU A 79 -21.02 -16.12 -12.97
C GLU A 79 -20.73 -15.58 -11.58
N VAL A 80 -21.62 -14.75 -11.07
CA VAL A 80 -21.48 -14.17 -9.72
C VAL A 80 -21.91 -15.25 -8.73
N GLN A 81 -20.95 -15.78 -7.98
CA GLN A 81 -21.22 -16.64 -6.85
C GLN A 81 -21.45 -15.79 -5.60
N LEU A 82 -22.63 -15.88 -5.05
CA LEU A 82 -22.95 -15.25 -3.76
C LEU A 82 -22.62 -16.26 -2.65
N GLN A 83 -21.86 -15.80 -1.65
CA GLN A 83 -21.58 -16.55 -0.43
C GLN A 83 -22.31 -15.93 0.75
N LYS A 84 -22.81 -16.74 1.68
CA LYS A 84 -23.27 -16.26 2.98
C LYS A 84 -22.05 -16.04 3.88
N LEU A 85 -22.18 -15.12 4.83
CA LEU A 85 -21.11 -14.88 5.80
C LEU A 85 -20.79 -16.12 6.65
N ASP A 86 -21.81 -16.92 6.98
CA ASP A 86 -21.66 -18.16 7.75
C ASP A 86 -20.94 -19.28 6.97
N ASP A 87 -20.86 -19.17 5.63
CA ASP A 87 -20.18 -20.14 4.76
C ASP A 87 -18.70 -19.76 4.54
N LEU A 88 -18.21 -18.71 5.18
CA LEU A 88 -16.80 -18.32 5.08
C LEU A 88 -15.94 -19.30 5.88
N ASP A 89 -15.10 -20.04 5.16
CA ASP A 89 -14.04 -20.86 5.77
C ASP A 89 -12.90 -19.93 6.21
N ILE A 90 -12.92 -19.52 7.47
CA ILE A 90 -11.97 -18.58 8.06
C ILE A 90 -10.95 -19.37 8.88
N ASP A 91 -9.67 -19.18 8.55
CA ASP A 91 -8.56 -19.77 9.30
C ASP A 91 -8.52 -19.19 10.72
N ASP A 92 -8.59 -20.06 11.74
CA ASP A 92 -8.57 -19.68 13.15
C ASP A 92 -7.32 -18.85 13.51
N SER A 93 -6.21 -19.02 12.80
CA SER A 93 -4.99 -18.26 13.00
C SER A 93 -5.16 -16.73 12.76
N LEU A 94 -6.22 -16.31 12.05
CA LEU A 94 -6.55 -14.90 11.88
C LEU A 94 -7.01 -14.22 13.17
N PHE A 95 -7.44 -14.99 14.16
CA PHE A 95 -7.88 -14.50 15.47
C PHE A 95 -6.77 -14.57 16.52
N GLU A 96 -5.63 -15.20 16.20
CA GLU A 96 -4.47 -15.28 17.09
C GLU A 96 -3.65 -14.01 17.03
N SER A 97 -3.85 -13.10 17.96
CA SER A 97 -3.09 -11.86 18.03
C SER A 97 -1.60 -12.08 18.30
N MET A 98 -0.75 -11.27 17.70
CA MET A 98 0.68 -11.24 17.95
C MET A 98 0.97 -10.18 19.03
N GLN A 99 1.34 -10.62 20.22
CA GLN A 99 1.55 -9.75 21.36
C GLN A 99 3.01 -9.32 21.48
N THR A 100 3.25 -8.07 21.79
CA THR A 100 4.59 -7.52 22.08
C THR A 100 5.01 -7.79 23.54
N GLY A 101 4.06 -8.14 24.39
CA GLY A 101 4.25 -8.26 25.83
C GLY A 101 4.31 -6.92 26.56
N THR A 102 3.81 -5.86 25.96
CA THR A 102 3.80 -4.50 26.52
C THR A 102 2.38 -3.91 26.50
N VAL A 103 2.23 -2.74 27.11
CA VAL A 103 0.97 -1.97 27.09
C VAL A 103 0.48 -1.64 25.66
N VAL A 104 1.38 -1.68 24.68
CA VAL A 104 1.06 -1.46 23.24
C VAL A 104 0.01 -2.47 22.77
N ASP A 105 0.00 -3.69 23.30
CA ASP A 105 -0.96 -4.72 22.91
C ASP A 105 -2.40 -4.27 23.15
N LYS A 106 -2.67 -3.65 24.31
CA LYS A 106 -4.00 -3.08 24.64
C LYS A 106 -4.35 -1.84 23.80
N PHE A 107 -3.31 -1.15 23.31
CA PHE A 107 -3.50 0.02 22.44
C PHE A 107 -3.81 -0.36 21.00
N LEU A 108 -3.26 -1.47 20.50
CA LEU A 108 -3.37 -1.91 19.11
C LEU A 108 -4.76 -2.45 18.76
N SER A 109 -5.26 -3.35 19.58
CA SER A 109 -6.56 -4.02 19.32
C SER A 109 -7.29 -4.39 20.61
N THR A 110 -8.57 -4.73 20.48
CA THR A 110 -9.40 -5.24 21.60
C THR A 110 -8.96 -6.63 22.04
N GLU A 111 -8.42 -7.42 21.11
CA GLU A 111 -7.88 -8.76 21.37
C GLU A 111 -6.46 -8.72 21.98
N GLY A 112 -5.85 -7.54 22.01
CA GLY A 112 -4.49 -7.33 22.49
C GLY A 112 -3.41 -7.77 21.51
N GLY A 113 -2.67 -6.78 20.94
CA GLY A 113 -1.59 -7.02 19.99
C GLY A 113 -1.96 -6.80 18.53
N PHE A 114 -1.07 -7.23 17.63
CA PHE A 114 -1.29 -7.14 16.18
C PHE A 114 -2.16 -8.30 15.70
N LEU A 115 -3.22 -7.98 14.96
CA LEU A 115 -4.04 -9.01 14.32
C LEU A 115 -3.47 -9.37 12.94
N PRO A 116 -3.39 -10.67 12.61
CA PRO A 116 -2.93 -11.13 11.30
C PRO A 116 -3.76 -10.54 10.15
N GLY A 117 -3.11 -10.33 9.01
CA GLY A 117 -3.78 -9.87 7.80
C GLY A 117 -4.25 -8.41 7.84
N THR A 118 -3.74 -7.58 8.75
CA THR A 118 -4.12 -6.17 8.89
C THR A 118 -3.11 -5.22 8.28
N ASN A 119 -3.56 -4.01 7.91
CA ASN A 119 -2.72 -2.94 7.41
C ASN A 119 -2.81 -1.73 8.35
N ILE A 120 -1.70 -1.37 8.96
CA ILE A 120 -1.56 -0.21 9.87
C ILE A 120 -0.69 0.83 9.17
N ASN A 121 -1.26 1.95 8.83
CA ASN A 121 -0.53 3.08 8.29
C ASN A 121 -0.11 4.02 9.42
N ILE A 122 1.14 4.45 9.42
CA ILE A 122 1.73 5.28 10.47
C ILE A 122 2.23 6.60 9.86
N ALA A 123 1.73 7.71 10.37
CA ALA A 123 2.16 9.05 9.97
C ALA A 123 2.70 9.84 11.15
N GLY A 124 3.52 10.85 10.88
CA GLY A 124 4.08 11.74 11.89
C GLY A 124 5.23 12.58 11.33
N SER A 125 5.53 13.68 12.00
CA SER A 125 6.60 14.59 11.59
C SER A 125 7.97 13.90 11.48
N PRO A 126 8.86 14.38 10.60
CA PRO A 126 10.26 13.93 10.62
C PRO A 126 10.87 14.04 12.02
N GLY A 127 11.70 13.07 12.41
CA GLY A 127 12.39 13.07 13.71
C GLY A 127 11.53 12.70 14.92
N VAL A 128 10.20 12.51 14.78
CA VAL A 128 9.33 12.14 15.91
C VAL A 128 9.60 10.73 16.48
N GLY A 129 10.39 9.91 15.76
CA GLY A 129 10.79 8.57 16.21
C GLY A 129 9.92 7.42 15.68
N LYS A 130 9.24 7.61 14.55
CA LYS A 130 8.42 6.56 13.90
C LYS A 130 9.19 5.25 13.72
N THR A 131 10.27 5.30 12.95
CA THR A 131 11.13 4.14 12.68
C THR A 131 11.63 3.49 13.95
N THR A 132 12.07 4.30 14.95
CA THR A 132 12.62 3.81 16.20
C THR A 132 11.59 2.99 17.00
N VAL A 133 10.40 3.52 17.20
CA VAL A 133 9.37 2.80 17.99
C VAL A 133 8.85 1.58 17.24
N LEU A 134 8.72 1.64 15.91
CA LEU A 134 8.19 0.52 15.13
C LEU A 134 9.21 -0.61 14.98
N LEU A 135 10.50 -0.31 14.84
CA LEU A 135 11.57 -1.33 14.86
C LEU A 135 11.65 -2.02 16.23
N GLU A 136 11.37 -1.29 17.30
CA GLU A 136 11.31 -1.91 18.63
C GLU A 136 10.17 -2.93 18.71
N LEU A 137 8.97 -2.57 18.28
CA LEU A 137 7.82 -3.49 18.26
C LEU A 137 8.10 -4.70 17.35
N LEU A 138 8.71 -4.47 16.18
CA LEU A 138 9.12 -5.52 15.27
C LEU A 138 10.13 -6.48 15.91
N SER A 139 11.11 -5.93 16.65
CA SER A 139 12.13 -6.70 17.37
C SER A 139 11.51 -7.55 18.49
N GLN A 140 10.56 -7.00 19.23
CA GLN A 140 9.87 -7.73 20.31
C GLN A 140 9.14 -8.95 19.75
N LEU A 141 8.39 -8.79 18.65
CA LEU A 141 7.71 -9.90 18.00
C LEU A 141 8.69 -10.92 17.42
N HIS A 142 9.79 -10.45 16.80
CA HIS A 142 10.81 -11.34 16.27
C HIS A 142 11.45 -12.20 17.37
N THR A 143 11.74 -11.62 18.52
CA THR A 143 12.31 -12.32 19.68
C THR A 143 11.34 -13.39 20.21
N GLN A 144 10.04 -13.22 20.03
CA GLN A 144 9.00 -14.20 20.38
C GLN A 144 8.76 -15.25 19.29
N GLY A 145 9.61 -15.32 18.28
CA GLY A 145 9.57 -16.31 17.22
C GLY A 145 8.66 -15.97 16.05
N LYS A 146 8.08 -14.77 16.00
CA LYS A 146 7.32 -14.32 14.83
C LYS A 146 8.28 -13.97 13.68
N ARG A 147 7.90 -14.31 12.46
CA ARG A 147 8.66 -13.96 11.26
C ARG A 147 8.45 -12.49 10.93
N ALA A 148 9.37 -11.66 11.32
CA ALA A 148 9.34 -10.22 11.12
C ALA A 148 10.29 -9.79 9.99
N LEU A 149 9.92 -8.82 9.17
CA LEU A 149 10.73 -8.25 8.09
C LEU A 149 10.73 -6.73 8.18
N PHE A 150 11.89 -6.12 8.00
CA PHE A 150 12.00 -4.67 7.77
C PHE A 150 12.39 -4.39 6.32
N ILE A 151 11.56 -3.61 5.60
CA ILE A 151 11.86 -3.07 4.27
C ILE A 151 12.26 -1.61 4.45
N SER A 152 13.54 -1.33 4.24
CA SER A 152 14.10 0.02 4.29
C SER A 152 14.28 0.59 2.89
N ALA A 153 13.57 1.67 2.59
CA ALA A 153 13.74 2.44 1.36
C ALA A 153 14.39 3.81 1.61
N GLU A 154 14.41 4.29 2.87
CA GLU A 154 15.02 5.58 3.24
C GLU A 154 16.46 5.44 3.77
N MET A 155 16.73 4.40 4.56
CA MET A 155 18.00 4.24 5.25
C MET A 155 18.87 3.18 4.57
N ASN A 156 20.17 3.45 4.51
CA ASN A 156 21.17 2.52 4.04
C ASN A 156 21.81 1.70 5.19
N GLN A 157 22.72 0.80 4.86
CA GLN A 157 23.40 -0.06 5.82
C GLN A 157 24.20 0.72 6.86
N ILE A 158 24.79 1.88 6.50
CA ILE A 158 25.57 2.70 7.42
C ILE A 158 24.67 3.34 8.49
N ASP A 159 23.50 3.83 8.07
CA ASP A 159 22.53 4.40 8.99
C ASP A 159 22.02 3.35 9.95
N MET A 160 21.73 2.14 9.46
CA MET A 160 21.32 1.03 10.32
C MET A 160 22.42 0.60 11.30
N ALA A 161 23.69 0.61 10.89
CA ALA A 161 24.79 0.30 11.81
C ALA A 161 24.85 1.25 13.01
N ARG A 162 24.50 2.54 12.81
CA ARG A 162 24.37 3.53 13.90
C ARG A 162 23.21 3.21 14.85
N TYR A 163 22.08 2.76 14.31
CA TYR A 163 20.95 2.29 15.10
C TYR A 163 21.29 1.04 15.91
N LEU A 164 21.95 0.06 15.29
CA LEU A 164 22.35 -1.19 15.94
C LEU A 164 23.32 -0.96 17.11
N LYS A 165 24.18 0.07 17.03
CA LYS A 165 25.02 0.46 18.17
C LYS A 165 24.20 0.91 19.37
N ARG A 166 23.03 1.53 19.18
CA ARG A 166 22.12 1.98 20.24
C ARG A 166 21.14 0.90 20.66
N PHE A 167 20.72 0.05 19.71
CA PHE A 167 19.72 -1.00 19.90
C PHE A 167 20.23 -2.34 19.34
N PRO A 168 21.19 -3.00 19.99
CA PRO A 168 21.83 -4.21 19.50
C PRO A 168 20.84 -5.36 19.22
N ARG A 169 19.74 -5.42 19.95
CA ARG A 169 18.68 -6.44 19.80
C ARG A 169 18.00 -6.44 18.43
N TRP A 170 18.01 -5.30 17.69
CA TRP A 170 17.44 -5.23 16.35
C TRP A 170 18.28 -5.96 15.30
N GLY A 171 19.51 -6.32 15.62
CA GLY A 171 20.44 -6.98 14.68
C GLY A 171 19.98 -8.36 14.19
N GLN A 172 18.97 -8.95 14.80
CA GLN A 172 18.41 -10.23 14.36
C GLN A 172 17.22 -10.07 13.39
N ILE A 173 16.71 -8.85 13.19
CA ILE A 173 15.57 -8.60 12.29
C ILE A 173 16.06 -8.77 10.84
N PRO A 174 15.45 -9.67 10.04
CA PRO A 174 15.68 -9.72 8.61
C PRO A 174 15.35 -8.40 7.94
N MET A 175 16.20 -7.91 7.04
CA MET A 175 16.05 -6.62 6.39
C MET A 175 16.22 -6.73 4.88
N LEU A 176 15.46 -5.95 4.15
CA LEU A 176 15.63 -5.64 2.75
C LEU A 176 15.99 -4.16 2.61
N PHE A 177 17.19 -3.85 2.13
CA PHE A 177 17.56 -2.50 1.70
C PHE A 177 17.11 -2.34 0.24
N LEU A 178 16.03 -1.63 0.01
CA LEU A 178 15.46 -1.52 -1.34
C LEU A 178 16.39 -0.77 -2.29
N GLY A 179 17.17 0.18 -1.77
CA GLY A 179 18.16 0.92 -2.53
C GLY A 179 19.24 0.04 -3.20
N ASP A 180 19.54 -1.13 -2.64
CA ASP A 180 20.51 -2.07 -3.24
C ASP A 180 19.97 -2.71 -4.54
N TYR A 181 18.70 -2.54 -4.85
CA TYR A 181 18.01 -3.13 -6.01
C TYR A 181 17.57 -2.09 -7.04
N CYS A 182 17.94 -0.82 -6.89
CA CYS A 182 17.55 0.25 -7.82
C CYS A 182 17.94 -0.08 -9.27
N ASP A 183 19.13 -0.64 -9.48
CA ASP A 183 19.60 -1.02 -10.82
C ASP A 183 19.22 -2.46 -11.24
N HIS A 184 18.43 -3.19 -10.44
CA HIS A 184 18.20 -4.63 -10.57
C HIS A 184 16.72 -5.07 -10.56
N ASN A 185 15.74 -4.21 -10.61
CA ASN A 185 14.33 -4.52 -10.48
C ASN A 185 13.83 -4.60 -9.01
N PRO A 186 13.66 -3.44 -8.36
CA PRO A 186 13.18 -3.35 -6.98
C PRO A 186 11.77 -3.94 -6.80
N LYS A 187 10.94 -3.89 -7.85
CA LYS A 187 9.62 -4.51 -7.86
C LYS A 187 9.69 -6.03 -7.65
N ALA A 188 10.55 -6.71 -8.43
CA ALA A 188 10.74 -8.15 -8.29
C ALA A 188 11.39 -8.54 -6.95
N ALA A 189 12.27 -7.70 -6.41
CA ALA A 189 12.86 -7.90 -5.08
C ALA A 189 11.79 -7.90 -3.99
N LEU A 190 10.87 -6.93 -4.02
CA LEU A 190 9.74 -6.85 -3.10
C LEU A 190 8.80 -8.05 -3.23
N GLU A 191 8.41 -8.41 -4.45
CA GLU A 191 7.57 -9.59 -4.69
C GLU A 191 8.23 -10.86 -4.16
N SER A 192 9.52 -11.04 -4.42
CA SER A 192 10.28 -12.23 -4.00
C SER A 192 10.44 -12.34 -2.49
N VAL A 193 10.74 -11.23 -1.80
CA VAL A 193 10.91 -11.27 -0.34
C VAL A 193 9.59 -11.49 0.38
N LEU A 194 8.50 -10.87 -0.08
CA LEU A 194 7.18 -11.04 0.52
C LEU A 194 6.61 -12.44 0.27
N GLU A 195 6.91 -13.06 -0.87
CA GLU A 195 6.49 -14.43 -1.19
C GLU A 195 7.05 -15.48 -0.21
N GLN A 196 8.09 -15.16 0.55
CA GLN A 196 8.64 -16.04 1.59
C GLN A 196 7.67 -16.28 2.77
N GLY A 197 6.68 -15.39 2.96
CA GLY A 197 5.69 -15.45 4.04
C GLY A 197 6.22 -14.90 5.37
N TRP A 198 5.59 -13.84 5.84
CA TRP A 198 5.94 -13.09 7.04
C TRP A 198 4.72 -12.92 7.93
N ASP A 199 4.91 -12.91 9.24
CA ASP A 199 3.85 -12.56 10.18
C ASP A 199 3.67 -11.03 10.22
N LEU A 200 4.77 -10.27 10.27
CA LEU A 200 4.75 -8.80 10.30
C LEU A 200 5.82 -8.21 9.40
N VAL A 201 5.44 -7.19 8.62
CA VAL A 201 6.34 -6.42 7.74
C VAL A 201 6.24 -4.95 8.08
N LEU A 202 7.39 -4.32 8.38
CA LEU A 202 7.52 -2.87 8.50
C LEU A 202 8.12 -2.31 7.22
N THR A 203 7.48 -1.29 6.64
CA THR A 203 7.97 -0.58 5.45
C THR A 203 8.25 0.89 5.78
N ASP A 204 9.48 1.35 5.55
CA ASP A 204 9.90 2.73 5.77
C ASP A 204 10.64 3.29 4.54
N SER A 205 10.01 4.13 3.73
CA SER A 205 8.63 4.58 3.77
C SER A 205 7.87 4.17 2.50
N PHE A 206 6.55 4.26 2.56
CA PHE A 206 5.69 3.99 1.40
C PHE A 206 6.04 4.86 0.19
N THR A 207 6.33 6.14 0.44
CA THR A 207 6.66 7.11 -0.61
C THR A 207 7.93 6.69 -1.34
N GLU A 208 8.97 6.35 -0.61
CA GLU A 208 10.27 5.95 -1.19
C GLU A 208 10.17 4.62 -1.94
N VAL A 209 9.41 3.64 -1.42
CA VAL A 209 9.11 2.40 -2.14
C VAL A 209 8.42 2.69 -3.47
N ASN A 210 7.41 3.57 -3.45
CA ASN A 210 6.70 3.94 -4.66
C ASN A 210 7.59 4.65 -5.69
N ASP A 211 8.40 5.59 -5.24
CA ASP A 211 9.24 6.37 -6.14
C ASP A 211 10.36 5.48 -6.72
N THR A 212 11.01 4.63 -5.91
CA THR A 212 12.00 3.65 -6.37
C THR A 212 11.44 2.68 -7.43
N VAL A 213 10.29 2.07 -7.17
CA VAL A 213 9.67 1.13 -8.12
C VAL A 213 9.18 1.85 -9.37
N LYS A 214 8.64 3.06 -9.25
CA LYS A 214 8.17 3.86 -10.38
C LYS A 214 9.32 4.22 -11.33
N GLU A 215 10.45 4.65 -10.82
CA GLU A 215 11.62 5.05 -11.61
C GLU A 215 12.12 3.90 -12.47
N GLU A 216 12.22 2.71 -11.91
CA GLU A 216 12.76 1.54 -12.60
C GLU A 216 11.75 0.82 -13.50
N SER A 217 10.46 0.86 -13.16
CA SER A 217 9.44 0.12 -13.91
C SER A 217 8.73 0.93 -14.99
N ASN A 218 9.04 2.22 -15.16
CA ASN A 218 8.32 3.15 -16.04
C ASN A 218 6.79 3.21 -15.77
N MET A 219 6.37 2.87 -14.57
CA MET A 219 4.98 2.95 -14.17
C MET A 219 4.62 4.37 -13.73
N SER A 220 3.36 4.76 -13.91
CA SER A 220 2.86 5.98 -13.28
C SER A 220 2.75 5.79 -11.76
N ARG A 221 2.89 6.87 -10.99
CA ARG A 221 2.76 6.83 -9.51
C ARG A 221 1.49 6.12 -9.04
N SER A 222 0.36 6.39 -9.70
CA SER A 222 -0.91 5.75 -9.36
C SER A 222 -0.93 4.25 -9.64
N LYS A 223 -0.27 3.79 -10.71
CA LYS A 223 -0.15 2.36 -11.02
C LYS A 223 0.78 1.65 -10.02
N THR A 224 1.89 2.29 -9.64
CA THR A 224 2.82 1.75 -8.64
C THR A 224 2.16 1.65 -7.27
N GLU A 225 1.45 2.70 -6.85
CA GLU A 225 0.67 2.68 -5.61
C GLU A 225 -0.36 1.55 -5.61
N LYS A 226 -1.14 1.42 -6.71
CA LYS A 226 -2.11 0.34 -6.83
C LYS A 226 -1.44 -1.03 -6.75
N TRP A 227 -0.34 -1.23 -7.48
CA TRP A 227 0.41 -2.49 -7.46
C TRP A 227 0.87 -2.86 -6.05
N PHE A 228 1.44 -1.91 -5.29
CA PHE A 228 1.91 -2.19 -3.94
C PHE A 228 0.76 -2.51 -2.97
N LEU A 229 -0.36 -1.79 -3.08
CA LEU A 229 -1.57 -2.09 -2.31
C LEU A 229 -2.15 -3.47 -2.65
N ASP A 230 -2.19 -3.84 -3.93
CA ASP A 230 -2.64 -5.17 -4.38
C ASP A 230 -1.69 -6.27 -3.86
N LEU A 231 -0.37 -6.00 -3.84
CA LEU A 231 0.64 -6.90 -3.29
C LEU A 231 0.44 -7.11 -1.78
N MET A 232 0.25 -6.04 -1.01
CA MET A 232 -0.06 -6.13 0.42
C MET A 232 -1.34 -6.94 0.66
N SER A 233 -2.41 -6.66 -0.09
CA SER A 233 -3.69 -7.38 0.02
C SER A 233 -3.53 -8.87 -0.28
N LYS A 234 -2.73 -9.24 -1.28
CA LYS A 234 -2.40 -10.63 -1.60
C LYS A 234 -1.81 -11.35 -0.37
N HIS A 235 -0.85 -10.71 0.29
CA HIS A 235 -0.16 -11.30 1.45
C HIS A 235 -1.00 -11.23 2.75
N ASN A 236 -1.87 -10.24 2.90
CA ASN A 236 -2.87 -10.25 3.98
C ASN A 236 -3.77 -11.50 3.90
N LEU A 237 -4.10 -11.95 2.69
CA LEU A 237 -4.92 -13.14 2.45
C LEU A 237 -4.13 -14.46 2.51
N GLY A 238 -2.88 -14.44 2.94
CA GLY A 238 -2.06 -15.64 3.06
C GLY A 238 -1.56 -16.21 1.73
N SER A 239 -1.64 -15.46 0.62
CA SER A 239 -1.16 -15.91 -0.70
C SER A 239 0.36 -15.80 -0.79
N ASN A 240 1.09 -16.63 -0.04
CA ASN A 240 2.54 -16.75 -0.03
C ASN A 240 2.96 -18.19 0.32
N LYS A 241 4.25 -18.51 0.25
CA LYS A 241 4.77 -19.88 0.43
C LYS A 241 4.39 -20.54 1.75
N LEU A 242 4.27 -19.75 2.81
CA LEU A 242 3.97 -20.25 4.16
C LEU A 242 2.51 -20.06 4.56
N LYS A 243 1.67 -19.54 3.66
CA LYS A 243 0.25 -19.20 3.93
C LYS A 243 0.07 -18.28 5.14
N LYS A 244 1.05 -17.39 5.39
CA LYS A 244 1.00 -16.43 6.49
C LYS A 244 0.11 -15.25 6.13
N HIS A 245 -0.83 -14.92 6.99
CA HIS A 245 -1.65 -13.72 6.91
C HIS A 245 -0.82 -12.53 7.38
N THR A 246 -0.01 -11.98 6.46
CA THR A 246 0.96 -10.93 6.78
C THR A 246 0.28 -9.65 7.23
N THR A 247 0.70 -9.11 8.37
CA THR A 247 0.34 -7.76 8.83
C THR A 247 1.38 -6.76 8.35
N PHE A 248 0.93 -5.62 7.84
CA PHE A 248 1.83 -4.54 7.41
C PHE A 248 1.74 -3.33 8.32
N MET A 249 2.90 -2.86 8.77
CA MET A 249 3.11 -1.52 9.32
C MET A 249 3.78 -0.68 8.24
N THR A 250 3.14 0.39 7.79
CA THR A 250 3.66 1.21 6.69
C THR A 250 3.80 2.65 7.12
N ILE A 251 5.03 3.17 7.10
CA ILE A 251 5.31 4.58 7.41
C ILE A 251 4.95 5.42 6.20
N LEU A 252 4.10 6.44 6.45
CA LEU A 252 3.72 7.45 5.48
C LEU A 252 4.43 8.76 5.79
N GLN A 253 4.96 9.41 4.76
CA GLN A 253 5.50 10.76 4.89
C GLN A 253 4.37 11.79 4.96
N LEU A 254 4.58 12.86 5.73
CA LEU A 254 3.68 14.00 5.76
C LEU A 254 4.15 15.09 4.79
N SER A 255 3.20 15.69 4.11
CA SER A 255 3.42 16.92 3.34
C SER A 255 3.68 18.10 4.28
N LYS A 256 4.16 19.22 3.74
CA LYS A 256 4.31 20.48 4.51
C LYS A 256 3.00 20.97 5.13
N GLY A 257 1.85 20.58 4.58
CA GLY A 257 0.53 20.89 5.12
C GLY A 257 0.01 19.93 6.19
N GLY A 258 0.84 18.94 6.64
CA GLY A 258 0.47 17.99 7.69
C GLY A 258 -0.44 16.85 7.22
N THR A 259 -0.74 16.76 5.92
CA THR A 259 -1.44 15.61 5.32
C THR A 259 -0.42 14.57 4.86
N PHE A 260 -0.78 13.29 4.86
CA PHE A 260 0.12 12.26 4.35
C PHE A 260 0.26 12.34 2.81
N VAL A 261 1.43 11.95 2.32
CA VAL A 261 1.72 11.87 0.89
C VAL A 261 1.24 10.53 0.36
N GLY A 262 0.26 10.56 -0.55
CA GLY A 262 -0.35 9.38 -1.14
C GLY A 262 -1.81 9.62 -1.51
N SER A 263 -2.47 8.64 -2.11
CA SER A 263 -3.89 8.76 -2.45
C SER A 263 -4.77 8.45 -1.22
N ASN A 264 -6.00 8.93 -1.25
CA ASN A 264 -7.00 8.59 -0.22
C ASN A 264 -7.26 7.08 -0.11
N LYS A 265 -6.91 6.28 -1.13
CA LYS A 265 -7.02 4.82 -1.09
C LYS A 265 -6.19 4.20 0.03
N LEU A 266 -4.99 4.73 0.31
CA LEU A 266 -4.16 4.28 1.44
C LEU A 266 -4.92 4.32 2.76
N SER A 267 -5.61 5.43 3.04
CA SER A 267 -6.42 5.55 4.26
C SER A 267 -7.66 4.66 4.24
N HIS A 268 -8.32 4.52 3.07
CA HIS A 268 -9.52 3.69 2.94
C HIS A 268 -9.23 2.20 3.09
N MET A 269 -8.16 1.70 2.49
CA MET A 269 -7.77 0.29 2.54
C MET A 269 -7.12 -0.11 3.87
N ALA A 270 -6.52 0.84 4.60
CA ALA A 270 -5.92 0.55 5.90
C ALA A 270 -6.96 0.06 6.92
N THR A 271 -6.59 -0.95 7.69
CA THR A 271 -7.35 -1.39 8.89
C THR A 271 -7.27 -0.31 9.95
N ALA A 272 -6.09 0.28 10.13
CA ALA A 272 -5.86 1.34 11.11
C ALA A 272 -4.96 2.45 10.55
N MET A 273 -5.17 3.66 11.06
CA MET A 273 -4.35 4.85 10.78
C MET A 273 -3.88 5.45 12.09
N MET A 274 -2.59 5.40 12.33
CA MET A 274 -1.93 5.86 13.54
C MET A 274 -1.10 7.11 13.27
N TYR A 275 -1.16 8.05 14.18
CA TYR A 275 -0.24 9.19 14.21
C TYR A 275 0.71 9.09 15.38
N ILE A 276 1.98 9.41 15.13
CA ILE A 276 2.99 9.63 16.17
C ILE A 276 3.28 11.12 16.20
N LYS A 277 3.07 11.72 17.37
CA LYS A 277 3.14 13.18 17.57
C LYS A 277 3.97 13.53 18.82
N TRP A 278 4.49 14.75 18.83
CA TRP A 278 5.08 15.33 20.02
C TRP A 278 3.99 15.75 21.02
N GLU A 279 4.23 15.55 22.31
CA GLU A 279 3.44 16.19 23.36
C GLU A 279 3.93 17.62 23.55
N GLY A 280 3.15 18.60 23.10
CA GLY A 280 3.53 20.01 23.11
C GLY A 280 4.35 20.38 21.86
N ASN A 281 5.62 20.71 22.03
CA ASN A 281 6.52 21.09 20.94
C ASN A 281 7.62 20.05 20.67
N GLU A 282 8.39 20.23 19.62
CA GLU A 282 9.46 19.32 19.20
C GLU A 282 10.63 19.22 20.22
N ASN A 283 10.74 20.16 21.14
CA ASN A 283 11.71 20.13 22.24
C ASN A 283 11.24 19.25 23.40
N SER A 284 9.98 18.84 23.41
CA SER A 284 9.47 17.88 24.38
C SER A 284 10.12 16.51 24.16
N ASN A 285 10.58 15.89 25.25
CA ASN A 285 11.04 14.50 25.17
C ASN A 285 9.87 13.49 25.15
N ARG A 286 8.64 13.96 25.30
CA ARG A 286 7.44 13.13 25.31
C ARG A 286 6.78 13.12 23.97
N ARG A 287 6.37 11.95 23.56
CA ARG A 287 5.65 11.66 22.34
C ARG A 287 4.44 10.82 22.67
N TYR A 288 3.52 10.73 21.73
CA TYR A 288 2.39 9.81 21.87
C TYR A 288 2.02 9.21 20.52
N MET A 289 1.45 8.03 20.57
CA MET A 289 0.76 7.36 19.47
C MET A 289 -0.75 7.54 19.66
N GLU A 290 -1.48 7.71 18.58
CA GLU A 290 -2.92 7.90 18.59
C GLU A 290 -3.52 7.32 17.29
N PHE A 291 -4.52 6.47 17.39
CA PHE A 291 -5.30 6.03 16.25
C PHE A 291 -6.43 7.03 15.94
N VAL A 292 -6.46 7.51 14.71
CA VAL A 292 -7.59 8.29 14.15
C VAL A 292 -8.57 7.41 13.40
N LYS A 293 -8.15 6.20 13.05
CA LYS A 293 -8.95 5.12 12.50
C LYS A 293 -8.40 3.80 13.03
N ASN A 294 -9.25 2.95 13.56
CA ASN A 294 -8.91 1.61 13.98
C ASN A 294 -10.16 0.72 13.92
N ARG A 295 -10.17 -0.24 13.01
CA ARG A 295 -11.31 -1.17 12.83
C ARG A 295 -11.32 -2.31 13.85
N VAL A 296 -10.19 -2.51 14.52
CA VAL A 296 -9.97 -3.64 15.44
C VAL A 296 -9.71 -3.19 16.87
N GLY A 297 -9.81 -1.90 17.15
CA GLY A 297 -9.53 -1.35 18.47
C GLY A 297 -10.07 0.07 18.65
N GLN A 298 -9.61 0.71 19.70
CA GLN A 298 -10.07 2.05 20.08
C GLN A 298 -9.44 3.14 19.21
N VAL A 299 -10.12 4.28 19.07
CA VAL A 299 -9.61 5.49 18.43
C VAL A 299 -9.52 6.63 19.45
N ASN A 300 -8.74 7.66 19.13
CA ASN A 300 -8.60 8.88 19.92
C ASN A 300 -8.04 8.64 21.35
N LYS A 301 -7.41 7.48 21.59
CA LYS A 301 -6.66 7.20 22.81
C LYS A 301 -5.18 7.46 22.56
N LYS A 302 -4.50 8.03 23.53
CA LYS A 302 -3.09 8.39 23.42
C LYS A 302 -2.25 7.48 24.28
N LEU A 303 -1.32 6.76 23.66
CA LEU A 303 -0.27 6.04 24.37
C LEU A 303 1.01 6.87 24.33
N TYR A 304 1.41 7.40 25.50
CA TYR A 304 2.60 8.24 25.65
C TYR A 304 3.86 7.40 25.77
N PHE A 305 4.98 7.93 25.24
CA PHE A 305 6.29 7.29 25.35
C PHE A 305 7.43 8.31 25.25
N ASN A 306 8.63 7.87 25.61
CA ASN A 306 9.89 8.62 25.43
C ASN A 306 10.98 7.73 24.85
N LEU A 307 12.06 8.35 24.33
CA LEU A 307 13.18 7.66 23.65
C LEU A 307 14.55 7.97 24.31
N ARG A 308 14.59 8.31 25.60
CA ARG A 308 15.83 8.72 26.26
C ARG A 308 16.82 7.57 26.44
N GLU A 309 16.38 6.51 27.08
CA GLU A 309 17.19 5.33 27.45
C GLU A 309 16.54 4.05 26.89
N GLY A 310 16.18 4.09 25.63
CA GLY A 310 15.34 3.09 24.98
C GLY A 310 13.94 3.61 24.74
N ILE A 311 13.00 2.71 24.48
CA ILE A 311 11.59 3.06 24.23
C ILE A 311 10.80 2.71 25.49
N ASN A 312 10.29 3.74 26.16
CA ASN A 312 9.57 3.60 27.41
C ASN A 312 8.15 4.13 27.26
N PHE A 313 7.17 3.25 27.32
CA PHE A 313 5.74 3.57 27.28
C PHE A 313 5.24 3.97 28.67
N ASP A 314 4.38 5.00 28.75
CA ASP A 314 3.74 5.45 29.97
C ASP A 314 2.46 4.61 30.24
N GLU A 315 2.67 3.37 30.67
CA GLU A 315 1.61 2.40 30.94
C GLU A 315 0.66 2.88 32.04
N ALA A 316 1.20 3.48 33.09
CA ALA A 316 0.40 3.96 34.21
C ALA A 316 -0.58 5.05 33.79
N ARG A 317 -0.12 5.98 32.94
CA ARG A 317 -0.99 7.01 32.36
C ARG A 317 -2.05 6.41 31.45
N TYR A 318 -1.68 5.49 30.55
CA TYR A 318 -2.61 4.86 29.63
C TYR A 318 -3.70 4.08 30.36
N THR A 319 -3.33 3.28 31.35
CA THR A 319 -4.28 2.51 32.17
C THR A 319 -5.24 3.42 32.95
N ARG A 320 -4.75 4.49 33.54
CA ARG A 320 -5.58 5.47 34.23
C ARG A 320 -6.56 6.16 33.28
N ASP A 321 -6.12 6.53 32.09
CA ASP A 321 -6.95 7.20 31.09
C ASP A 321 -8.06 6.25 30.59
N LEU A 322 -7.80 4.95 30.43
CA LEU A 322 -8.82 3.94 30.13
C LEU A 322 -9.86 3.80 31.24
N LEU A 323 -9.43 3.68 32.49
CA LEU A 323 -10.33 3.55 33.63
C LEU A 323 -11.24 4.78 33.80
N ASN A 324 -10.71 5.98 33.60
CA ASN A 324 -11.53 7.20 33.65
C ASN A 324 -12.61 7.21 32.59
N ASP A 325 -12.32 6.73 31.37
CA ASP A 325 -13.31 6.65 30.30
C ASP A 325 -14.39 5.61 30.57
N GLU A 326 -14.05 4.48 31.19
CA GLU A 326 -15.02 3.47 31.61
C GLU A 326 -15.98 4.03 32.66
N LEU A 327 -15.46 4.74 33.67
CA LEU A 327 -16.28 5.40 34.70
C LEU A 327 -17.24 6.42 34.10
N VAL A 328 -16.75 7.27 33.19
CA VAL A 328 -17.60 8.26 32.51
C VAL A 328 -18.69 7.58 31.66
N ALA A 329 -18.36 6.45 31.01
CA ALA A 329 -19.32 5.69 30.22
C ALA A 329 -20.39 5.02 31.09
N GLU A 330 -20.03 4.52 32.28
CA GLU A 330 -20.96 3.95 33.25
C GLU A 330 -21.91 5.02 33.83
N GLU A 331 -21.39 6.19 34.20
CA GLU A 331 -22.21 7.32 34.67
C GLU A 331 -23.24 7.75 33.63
N ARG A 332 -22.86 7.81 32.36
CA ARG A 332 -23.80 8.15 31.26
C ARG A 332 -24.93 7.12 31.11
N LYS A 333 -24.62 5.83 31.21
CA LYS A 333 -25.63 4.76 31.13
C LYS A 333 -26.62 4.77 32.32
N GLN A 334 -26.21 5.32 33.47
CA GLN A 334 -27.09 5.46 34.63
C GLN A 334 -28.03 6.69 34.54
N LEU A 335 -27.70 7.63 33.65
CA LEU A 335 -28.47 8.85 33.43
C LEU A 335 -29.46 8.75 32.25
N GLU A 336 -29.37 7.73 31.43
CA GLU A 336 -30.30 7.34 30.38
C GLU A 336 -31.37 6.33 30.89
#